data_faf3afe3f8c85fdaeb85232f89f9d72a
#
_entry.id   faf3afe3f8c85fdaeb85232f89f9d72a
#
_cell.length_a   1.000
_cell.length_b   1.000
_cell.length_c   1.000
_cell.angle_alpha   90.00
_cell.angle_beta   90.00
_cell.angle_gamma   90.00
#
_symmetry.space_group_name_H-M   'P 1'
#
loop_
_entity.id
_entity.type
_entity.pdbx_description
1 polymer ?
#
loop_
_entity_poly.entity_id
_entity_poly.type
_entity_poly.pdbx_seq_one_letter_code
_entity_poly.pdbx_strand_id
1 'polypeptide(L)'
;MVPGQWGYGVRTEDHKLVFLQQGPLLLVAVSRTPQSAAQLRGELLAVHAQIVSTLTRASVARIFARKQNYDLRRLLAGSERTLDRLLDSVERDPGALLLGAVRCVPLARPLREALGALLRRCTAPGLALSVLAIGGRLVTAAQERTVLAECRLDPADLQLLLDWVGAPAFAAGEAWAPVCLPRFNPDGFFYAYVARLDAMPVCLLLLGTDPEAFHDMATCRRLVEEGMHTLGAMRALGEAASFSNAPSAGAPAYSVQAVGAPGLRHFLYKPLDIPDHHRQLPQFTSPELEAPYSREEERQRLSDLYHRLHARLHSSSRPLRLIYHVAERETLLAWVTSKFELYTCLSPLVTKAGAILVVTKLLRWVKKEEDRLFIRYPPKYSTPPAAPAASTDQPSHNGLFTGP
;
A
#
# COMPACT_ATOMS: atom_id res chain seq x y z
N MET A 1 18.45 -3.60 15.26
CA MET A 1 19.16 -3.88 13.99
C MET A 1 19.18 -5.38 13.79
N VAL A 2 18.53 -5.86 12.73
CA VAL A 2 18.58 -7.29 12.38
C VAL A 2 19.95 -7.57 11.76
N PRO A 3 20.70 -8.60 12.19
CA PRO A 3 22.00 -8.95 11.61
C PRO A 3 21.82 -9.33 10.14
N GLY A 4 22.58 -8.71 9.23
CA GLY A 4 22.60 -9.05 7.80
C GLY A 4 22.05 -7.99 6.85
N GLN A 5 21.65 -6.81 7.31
CA GLN A 5 21.23 -5.68 6.46
C GLN A 5 22.34 -4.63 6.37
N TRP A 6 23.19 -4.72 5.35
CA TRP A 6 24.16 -3.69 5.04
C TRP A 6 23.66 -2.85 3.85
N GLY A 7 23.67 -1.56 3.99
CA GLY A 7 23.40 -0.62 2.90
C GLY A 7 24.40 0.51 3.00
N TYR A 8 25.17 0.74 1.96
CA TYR A 8 26.09 1.87 1.84
C TYR A 8 25.93 2.52 0.48
N GLY A 9 26.21 3.80 0.42
CA GLY A 9 26.19 4.58 -0.81
C GLY A 9 27.59 5.10 -1.11
N VAL A 10 27.99 4.97 -2.35
CA VAL A 10 29.22 5.57 -2.89
C VAL A 10 28.81 6.66 -3.88
N ARG A 11 29.41 7.82 -3.74
CA ARG A 11 29.22 8.94 -4.69
C ARG A 11 30.47 9.08 -5.52
N THR A 12 30.31 9.02 -6.84
CA THR A 12 31.31 9.44 -7.82
C THR A 12 30.99 10.85 -8.32
N GLU A 13 31.80 11.43 -9.18
CA GLU A 13 31.57 12.79 -9.72
C GLU A 13 30.19 12.90 -10.41
N ASP A 14 29.77 11.86 -11.17
CA ASP A 14 28.55 11.89 -11.97
C ASP A 14 27.45 10.93 -11.50
N HIS A 15 27.74 9.99 -10.62
CA HIS A 15 26.82 8.92 -10.24
C HIS A 15 26.77 8.70 -8.75
N LYS A 16 25.61 8.24 -8.28
CA LYS A 16 25.44 7.63 -6.95
C LYS A 16 25.22 6.14 -7.13
N LEU A 17 25.96 5.34 -6.40
CA LEU A 17 25.75 3.91 -6.30
C LEU A 17 25.21 3.62 -4.89
N VAL A 18 24.08 2.96 -4.81
CA VAL A 18 23.48 2.52 -3.54
C VAL A 18 23.37 1.01 -3.57
N PHE A 19 23.90 0.38 -2.54
CA PHE A 19 23.93 -1.08 -2.39
C PHE A 19 22.97 -1.48 -1.28
N LEU A 20 22.20 -2.53 -1.51
CA LEU A 20 21.30 -3.14 -0.54
C LEU A 20 21.50 -4.65 -0.55
N GLN A 21 22.07 -5.18 0.54
CA GLN A 21 22.16 -6.62 0.74
C GLN A 21 20.97 -7.13 1.55
N GLN A 22 20.29 -8.13 1.01
CA GLN A 22 19.15 -8.81 1.65
C GLN A 22 19.32 -10.32 1.52
N GLY A 23 19.82 -10.96 2.58
CA GLY A 23 20.19 -12.37 2.53
C GLY A 23 21.22 -12.64 1.42
N PRO A 24 20.98 -13.56 0.49
CA PRO A 24 21.89 -13.86 -0.61
C PRO A 24 21.85 -12.85 -1.76
N LEU A 25 20.90 -11.91 -1.75
CA LEU A 25 20.71 -10.95 -2.83
C LEU A 25 21.48 -9.65 -2.56
N LEU A 26 22.20 -9.18 -3.56
CA LEU A 26 22.77 -7.84 -3.60
C LEU A 26 22.07 -7.05 -4.69
N LEU A 27 21.32 -6.02 -4.28
CA LEU A 27 20.67 -5.07 -5.17
C LEU A 27 21.52 -3.81 -5.27
N VAL A 28 21.63 -3.25 -6.46
CA VAL A 28 22.43 -2.05 -6.72
C VAL A 28 21.62 -1.07 -7.54
N ALA A 29 21.51 0.17 -7.03
CA ALA A 29 20.99 1.30 -7.79
C ALA A 29 22.14 2.19 -8.27
N VAL A 30 22.16 2.53 -9.55
CA VAL A 30 23.06 3.49 -10.15
C VAL A 30 22.22 4.67 -10.66
N SER A 31 22.41 5.84 -10.07
CA SER A 31 21.55 7.00 -10.34
C SER A 31 22.35 8.27 -10.60
N ARG A 32 21.88 9.06 -11.58
CA ARG A 32 22.30 10.46 -11.83
C ARG A 32 21.28 11.47 -11.32
N THR A 33 20.12 11.00 -10.82
CA THR A 33 19.04 11.86 -10.34
C THR A 33 19.43 12.60 -9.06
N PRO A 34 18.76 13.69 -8.70
CA PRO A 34 18.97 14.40 -7.44
C PRO A 34 18.51 13.63 -6.20
N GLN A 35 17.84 12.49 -6.35
CA GLN A 35 17.36 11.65 -5.25
C GLN A 35 18.46 11.36 -4.22
N SER A 36 18.09 11.28 -2.95
CA SER A 36 19.01 10.91 -1.87
C SER A 36 19.31 9.41 -1.85
N ALA A 37 20.42 9.00 -1.24
CA ALA A 37 20.73 7.58 -1.04
C ALA A 37 19.64 6.86 -0.23
N ALA A 38 18.95 7.57 0.67
CA ALA A 38 17.84 7.01 1.45
C ALA A 38 16.62 6.70 0.56
N GLN A 39 16.29 7.57 -0.40
CA GLN A 39 15.24 7.32 -1.40
C GLN A 39 15.57 6.08 -2.25
N LEU A 40 16.74 6.07 -2.87
CA LEU A 40 17.20 4.94 -3.71
C LEU A 40 17.20 3.62 -2.92
N ARG A 41 17.58 3.67 -1.64
CA ARG A 41 17.49 2.48 -0.76
C ARG A 41 16.04 2.06 -0.53
N GLY A 42 15.11 3.01 -0.36
CA GLY A 42 13.67 2.72 -0.25
C GLY A 42 13.13 2.00 -1.48
N GLU A 43 13.50 2.46 -2.66
CA GLU A 43 13.16 1.84 -3.95
C GLU A 43 13.75 0.42 -4.07
N LEU A 44 15.03 0.24 -3.71
CA LEU A 44 15.64 -1.09 -3.67
C LEU A 44 14.93 -2.05 -2.68
N LEU A 45 14.45 -1.55 -1.54
CA LEU A 45 13.65 -2.34 -0.60
C LEU A 45 12.30 -2.73 -1.19
N ALA A 46 11.65 -1.84 -1.95
CA ALA A 46 10.41 -2.14 -2.65
C ALA A 46 10.63 -3.18 -3.76
N VAL A 47 11.70 -3.06 -4.53
CA VAL A 47 12.10 -4.06 -5.54
C VAL A 47 12.39 -5.42 -4.88
N HIS A 48 13.12 -5.44 -3.76
CA HIS A 48 13.37 -6.67 -3.01
C HIS A 48 12.05 -7.31 -2.52
N ALA A 49 11.13 -6.50 -1.99
CA ALA A 49 9.82 -6.99 -1.56
C ALA A 49 9.03 -7.59 -2.73
N GLN A 50 9.08 -6.99 -3.94
CA GLN A 50 8.46 -7.56 -5.14
C GLN A 50 9.09 -8.89 -5.55
N ILE A 51 10.41 -9.04 -5.46
CA ILE A 51 11.10 -10.32 -5.72
C ILE A 51 10.62 -11.40 -4.73
N VAL A 52 10.57 -11.07 -3.44
CA VAL A 52 10.10 -12.00 -2.40
C VAL A 52 8.59 -12.31 -2.58
N SER A 53 7.79 -11.35 -2.98
CA SER A 53 6.36 -11.55 -3.28
C SER A 53 6.14 -12.59 -4.40
N THR A 54 7.06 -12.65 -5.36
CA THR A 54 7.00 -13.61 -6.48
C THR A 54 7.59 -14.97 -6.12
N LEU A 55 8.69 -15.02 -5.37
CA LEU A 55 9.50 -16.24 -5.18
C LEU A 55 9.46 -16.82 -3.76
N THR A 56 9.03 -16.07 -2.75
CA THR A 56 9.21 -16.28 -1.31
C THR A 56 10.68 -16.26 -0.83
N ARG A 57 10.88 -15.83 0.41
CA ARG A 57 12.22 -15.81 1.02
C ARG A 57 12.83 -17.22 1.14
N ALA A 58 12.00 -18.18 1.54
CA ALA A 58 12.43 -19.57 1.70
C ALA A 58 12.89 -20.20 0.39
N SER A 59 12.21 -19.91 -0.73
CA SER A 59 12.59 -20.41 -2.05
C SER A 59 13.90 -19.77 -2.53
N VAL A 60 14.06 -18.46 -2.38
CA VAL A 60 15.32 -17.77 -2.68
C VAL A 60 16.47 -18.37 -1.88
N ALA A 61 16.31 -18.55 -0.56
CA ALA A 61 17.35 -19.15 0.29
C ALA A 61 17.72 -20.57 -0.17
N ARG A 62 16.74 -21.42 -0.49
CA ARG A 62 16.99 -22.78 -1.00
C ARG A 62 17.73 -22.81 -2.33
N ILE A 63 17.41 -21.90 -3.24
CA ILE A 63 18.09 -21.79 -4.54
C ILE A 63 19.57 -21.48 -4.34
N PHE A 64 19.88 -20.46 -3.54
CA PHE A 64 21.26 -20.04 -3.30
C PHE A 64 22.05 -21.03 -2.43
N ALA A 65 21.39 -21.78 -1.55
CA ALA A 65 22.03 -22.90 -0.83
C ALA A 65 22.51 -24.02 -1.77
N ARG A 66 21.77 -24.25 -2.87
CA ARG A 66 22.14 -25.28 -3.88
C ARG A 66 23.12 -24.74 -4.92
N LYS A 67 23.02 -23.48 -5.29
CA LYS A 67 23.83 -22.85 -6.33
C LYS A 67 24.08 -21.37 -5.98
N GLN A 68 25.24 -21.07 -5.42
CA GLN A 68 25.59 -19.74 -4.92
C GLN A 68 25.50 -18.62 -5.97
N ASN A 69 25.81 -18.90 -7.24
CA ASN A 69 25.79 -17.94 -8.34
C ASN A 69 24.60 -18.19 -9.28
N TYR A 70 23.41 -18.45 -8.73
CA TYR A 70 22.22 -18.65 -9.54
C TYR A 70 21.70 -17.32 -10.09
N ASP A 71 21.39 -17.30 -11.40
CA ASP A 71 20.77 -16.14 -12.05
C ASP A 71 19.25 -16.18 -11.86
N LEU A 72 18.73 -15.35 -10.94
CA LEU A 72 17.30 -15.25 -10.62
C LEU A 72 16.47 -14.67 -11.75
N ARG A 73 17.06 -13.95 -12.72
CA ARG A 73 16.30 -13.31 -13.82
C ARG A 73 15.43 -14.30 -14.57
N ARG A 74 15.88 -15.56 -14.69
CA ARG A 74 15.10 -16.63 -15.33
C ARG A 74 13.80 -16.96 -14.60
N LEU A 75 13.77 -16.84 -13.27
CA LEU A 75 12.58 -17.09 -12.44
C LEU A 75 11.68 -15.86 -12.33
N LEU A 76 12.22 -14.69 -12.63
CA LEU A 76 11.52 -13.42 -12.63
C LEU A 76 11.03 -13.02 -14.03
N ALA A 77 11.30 -13.85 -15.05
CA ALA A 77 10.87 -13.58 -16.41
C ALA A 77 9.35 -13.40 -16.46
N GLY A 78 8.90 -12.30 -17.09
CA GLY A 78 7.50 -11.89 -17.14
C GLY A 78 7.04 -10.98 -16.00
N SER A 79 7.86 -10.77 -14.95
CA SER A 79 7.57 -9.84 -13.87
C SER A 79 8.14 -8.43 -14.10
N GLU A 80 8.84 -8.18 -15.20
CA GLU A 80 9.49 -6.91 -15.52
C GLU A 80 8.47 -5.77 -15.52
N ARG A 81 7.31 -5.96 -16.16
CA ARG A 81 6.24 -4.97 -16.20
C ARG A 81 5.67 -4.64 -14.81
N THR A 82 5.69 -5.60 -13.89
CA THR A 82 5.25 -5.38 -12.50
C THR A 82 6.27 -4.55 -11.74
N LEU A 83 7.57 -4.80 -11.98
CA LEU A 83 8.65 -3.98 -11.41
C LEU A 83 8.62 -2.55 -11.96
N ASP A 84 8.46 -2.37 -13.27
CA ASP A 84 8.33 -1.05 -13.89
C ASP A 84 7.15 -0.28 -13.28
N ARG A 85 5.99 -0.91 -13.13
CA ARG A 85 4.83 -0.29 -12.48
C ARG A 85 5.06 0.07 -11.02
N LEU A 86 5.76 -0.77 -10.28
CA LEU A 86 6.13 -0.48 -8.89
C LEU A 86 6.98 0.79 -8.83
N LEU A 87 7.99 0.92 -9.67
CA LEU A 87 8.84 2.10 -9.74
C LEU A 87 8.04 3.34 -10.19
N ASP A 88 7.21 3.21 -11.23
CA ASP A 88 6.30 4.25 -11.68
C ASP A 88 5.31 4.69 -10.58
N SER A 89 4.84 3.77 -9.73
CA SER A 89 3.92 4.10 -8.64
C SER A 89 4.61 4.90 -7.54
N VAL A 90 5.86 4.56 -7.23
CA VAL A 90 6.71 5.30 -6.29
C VAL A 90 6.98 6.73 -6.79
N GLU A 91 7.20 6.91 -8.09
CA GLU A 91 7.39 8.23 -8.68
C GLU A 91 6.09 9.05 -8.72
N ARG A 92 4.96 8.41 -9.01
CA ARG A 92 3.65 9.10 -9.09
C ARG A 92 3.06 9.47 -7.74
N ASP A 93 3.20 8.61 -6.74
CA ASP A 93 2.70 8.85 -5.37
C ASP A 93 3.78 8.56 -4.32
N PRO A 94 4.75 9.47 -4.18
CA PRO A 94 5.86 9.30 -3.23
C PRO A 94 5.41 9.22 -1.78
N GLY A 95 4.17 9.62 -1.48
CA GLY A 95 3.63 9.62 -0.13
C GLY A 95 3.55 8.21 0.46
N ALA A 96 3.25 7.20 -0.33
CA ALA A 96 3.13 5.81 0.14
C ALA A 96 4.47 5.29 0.69
N LEU A 97 5.54 5.43 -0.10
CA LEU A 97 6.89 5.02 0.30
C LEU A 97 7.45 5.91 1.42
N LEU A 98 7.27 7.23 1.29
CA LEU A 98 7.79 8.22 2.25
C LEU A 98 7.19 8.02 3.64
N LEU A 99 5.87 7.86 3.72
CA LEU A 99 5.15 7.80 4.98
C LEU A 99 4.95 6.37 5.51
N GLY A 100 5.30 5.35 4.72
CA GLY A 100 4.99 3.95 5.05
C GLY A 100 3.49 3.80 5.38
N ALA A 101 2.62 4.27 4.49
CA ALA A 101 1.18 4.32 4.69
C ALA A 101 0.45 4.16 3.35
N VAL A 102 -0.81 3.77 3.37
CA VAL A 102 -1.62 3.64 2.16
C VAL A 102 -2.52 4.84 1.95
N ARG A 103 -2.73 5.20 0.69
CA ARG A 103 -3.66 6.25 0.31
C ARG A 103 -5.06 5.71 0.22
N CYS A 104 -5.99 6.33 0.96
CA CYS A 104 -7.39 5.98 0.93
C CYS A 104 -8.16 6.85 -0.05
N VAL A 105 -9.22 6.28 -0.61
CA VAL A 105 -10.22 7.00 -1.41
C VAL A 105 -11.03 7.89 -0.47
N PRO A 106 -11.16 9.20 -0.73
CA PRO A 106 -12.11 10.04 -0.01
C PRO A 106 -13.55 9.62 -0.30
N LEU A 107 -14.23 9.04 0.69
CA LEU A 107 -15.55 8.46 0.53
C LEU A 107 -16.44 8.74 1.75
N ALA A 108 -17.71 9.04 1.53
CA ALA A 108 -18.65 9.25 2.62
C ALA A 108 -18.70 8.04 3.57
N ARG A 109 -18.63 8.30 4.87
CA ARG A 109 -18.57 7.25 5.90
C ARG A 109 -19.70 6.21 5.78
N PRO A 110 -20.98 6.58 5.60
CA PRO A 110 -22.05 5.58 5.50
C PRO A 110 -21.85 4.60 4.32
N LEU A 111 -21.39 5.10 3.18
CA LEU A 111 -21.13 4.27 2.02
C LEU A 111 -19.92 3.34 2.26
N ARG A 112 -18.83 3.86 2.86
CA ARG A 112 -17.66 3.05 3.22
C ARG A 112 -18.03 1.95 4.21
N GLU A 113 -18.85 2.24 5.23
CA GLU A 113 -19.33 1.26 6.20
C GLU A 113 -20.22 0.19 5.55
N ALA A 114 -21.09 0.58 4.62
CA ALA A 114 -21.93 -0.35 3.86
C ALA A 114 -21.08 -1.30 2.99
N LEU A 115 -20.07 -0.76 2.27
CA LEU A 115 -19.11 -1.57 1.50
C LEU A 115 -18.31 -2.53 2.41
N GLY A 116 -17.87 -2.05 3.56
CA GLY A 116 -17.23 -2.89 4.56
C GLY A 116 -18.15 -4.00 5.10
N ALA A 117 -19.45 -3.72 5.24
CA ALA A 117 -20.45 -4.72 5.63
C ALA A 117 -20.63 -5.79 4.54
N LEU A 118 -20.58 -5.42 3.26
CA LEU A 118 -20.59 -6.39 2.16
C LEU A 118 -19.37 -7.32 2.21
N LEU A 119 -18.17 -6.77 2.39
CA LEU A 119 -16.95 -7.59 2.52
C LEU A 119 -17.02 -8.56 3.71
N ARG A 120 -17.65 -8.17 4.83
CA ARG A 120 -17.85 -9.07 5.99
C ARG A 120 -18.81 -10.23 5.72
N ARG A 121 -19.65 -10.13 4.71
CA ARG A 121 -20.57 -11.23 4.31
C ARG A 121 -19.88 -12.27 3.43
N CYS A 122 -18.70 -11.95 2.91
CA CYS A 122 -17.89 -12.92 2.18
C CYS A 122 -17.41 -13.99 3.15
N THR A 123 -17.76 -15.23 2.87
CA THR A 123 -17.32 -16.40 3.64
C THR A 123 -16.79 -17.43 2.66
N ALA A 124 -15.50 -17.71 2.74
CA ALA A 124 -14.85 -18.76 1.97
C ALA A 124 -13.81 -19.46 2.85
N PRO A 125 -13.55 -20.76 2.62
CA PRO A 125 -12.53 -21.50 3.36
C PRO A 125 -11.18 -20.77 3.31
N GLY A 126 -10.56 -20.57 4.47
CA GLY A 126 -9.25 -19.94 4.57
C GLY A 126 -9.18 -18.47 4.15
N LEU A 127 -10.32 -17.79 3.90
CA LEU A 127 -10.33 -16.37 3.56
C LEU A 127 -9.78 -15.53 4.72
N ALA A 128 -8.65 -14.86 4.50
CA ALA A 128 -7.94 -14.10 5.51
C ALA A 128 -8.14 -12.58 5.36
N LEU A 129 -8.22 -12.09 4.12
CA LEU A 129 -8.26 -10.66 3.80
C LEU A 129 -9.14 -10.40 2.56
N SER A 130 -9.99 -9.39 2.65
CA SER A 130 -10.79 -8.87 1.55
C SER A 130 -10.47 -7.38 1.37
N VAL A 131 -10.14 -6.96 0.16
CA VAL A 131 -9.79 -5.58 -0.17
C VAL A 131 -10.63 -5.09 -1.35
N LEU A 132 -11.18 -3.89 -1.21
CA LEU A 132 -11.80 -3.15 -2.31
C LEU A 132 -10.95 -1.92 -2.61
N ALA A 133 -10.54 -1.79 -3.86
CA ALA A 133 -9.65 -0.71 -4.32
C ALA A 133 -10.14 -0.09 -5.63
N ILE A 134 -9.73 1.14 -5.89
CA ILE A 134 -9.98 1.84 -7.14
C ILE A 134 -8.76 2.71 -7.50
N GLY A 135 -8.26 2.58 -8.71
CA GLY A 135 -7.14 3.39 -9.20
C GLY A 135 -5.89 3.34 -8.31
N GLY A 136 -5.57 2.18 -7.72
CA GLY A 136 -4.43 2.00 -6.81
C GLY A 136 -4.63 2.59 -5.41
N ARG A 137 -5.86 2.99 -5.04
CA ARG A 137 -6.21 3.53 -3.72
C ARG A 137 -7.17 2.63 -2.99
N LEU A 138 -7.04 2.57 -1.67
CA LEU A 138 -7.87 1.73 -0.82
C LEU A 138 -9.26 2.36 -0.60
N VAL A 139 -10.31 1.63 -0.95
CA VAL A 139 -11.70 1.99 -0.63
C VAL A 139 -12.04 1.50 0.78
N THR A 140 -11.90 0.19 1.01
CA THR A 140 -12.06 -0.47 2.31
C THR A 140 -11.38 -1.83 2.30
N ALA A 141 -11.12 -2.38 3.49
CA ALA A 141 -10.58 -3.72 3.66
C ALA A 141 -11.25 -4.39 4.87
N ALA A 142 -11.43 -5.70 4.80
CA ALA A 142 -11.91 -6.51 5.91
C ALA A 142 -10.92 -7.64 6.19
N GLN A 143 -10.62 -7.89 7.46
CA GLN A 143 -9.69 -8.94 7.88
C GLN A 143 -10.40 -9.94 8.81
N GLU A 144 -10.01 -11.19 8.71
CA GLU A 144 -10.39 -12.22 9.66
C GLU A 144 -9.78 -11.91 11.05
N ARG A 145 -10.54 -12.16 12.13
CA ARG A 145 -10.18 -11.70 13.49
C ARG A 145 -8.96 -12.40 14.05
N THR A 146 -8.80 -13.69 13.82
CA THR A 146 -7.64 -14.46 14.31
C THR A 146 -6.39 -14.04 13.59
N VAL A 147 -6.47 -13.87 12.28
CA VAL A 147 -5.38 -13.35 11.45
C VAL A 147 -4.95 -11.95 11.90
N LEU A 148 -5.92 -11.07 12.19
CA LEU A 148 -5.64 -9.72 12.68
C LEU A 148 -5.03 -9.71 14.09
N ALA A 149 -5.35 -10.71 14.93
CA ALA A 149 -4.78 -10.83 16.26
C ALA A 149 -3.30 -11.21 16.22
N GLU A 150 -2.93 -12.06 15.26
CA GLU A 150 -1.56 -12.57 15.10
C GLU A 150 -0.66 -11.64 14.30
N CYS A 151 -1.18 -11.12 13.19
CA CYS A 151 -0.40 -10.29 12.29
C CYS A 151 -1.23 -9.15 11.69
N ARG A 152 -0.60 -7.98 11.56
CA ARG A 152 -1.17 -6.83 10.85
C ARG A 152 -0.79 -6.88 9.39
N LEU A 153 -1.72 -6.48 8.53
CA LEU A 153 -1.39 -6.14 7.16
C LEU A 153 -0.46 -4.92 7.16
N ASP A 154 0.72 -5.09 6.62
CA ASP A 154 1.69 -3.99 6.48
C ASP A 154 1.30 -3.11 5.27
N PRO A 155 1.43 -1.77 5.38
CA PRO A 155 1.16 -0.87 4.26
C PRO A 155 1.97 -1.19 3.00
N ALA A 156 3.21 -1.64 3.15
CA ALA A 156 4.06 -1.98 2.02
C ALA A 156 3.55 -3.24 1.29
N ASP A 157 3.04 -4.23 2.01
CA ASP A 157 2.42 -5.42 1.40
C ASP A 157 1.12 -5.06 0.68
N LEU A 158 0.30 -4.17 1.27
CA LEU A 158 -0.90 -3.70 0.59
C LEU A 158 -0.57 -2.87 -0.66
N GLN A 159 0.47 -2.02 -0.60
CA GLN A 159 0.90 -1.27 -1.78
C GLN A 159 1.38 -2.20 -2.90
N LEU A 160 2.16 -3.24 -2.57
CA LEU A 160 2.53 -4.28 -3.53
C LEU A 160 1.30 -4.92 -4.19
N LEU A 161 0.28 -5.26 -3.41
CA LEU A 161 -0.97 -5.81 -3.95
C LEU A 161 -1.68 -4.82 -4.86
N LEU A 162 -1.79 -3.55 -4.47
CA LEU A 162 -2.44 -2.51 -5.27
C LEU A 162 -1.71 -2.26 -6.60
N ASP A 163 -0.39 -2.28 -6.59
CA ASP A 163 0.43 -2.14 -7.79
C ASP A 163 0.32 -3.38 -8.68
N TRP A 164 0.33 -4.57 -8.07
CA TRP A 164 0.18 -5.84 -8.79
C TRP A 164 -1.17 -5.97 -9.49
N VAL A 165 -2.29 -5.74 -8.79
CA VAL A 165 -3.63 -5.80 -9.40
C VAL A 165 -3.89 -4.67 -10.41
N GLY A 166 -3.12 -3.63 -10.36
CA GLY A 166 -3.11 -2.57 -11.37
C GLY A 166 -2.52 -3.02 -12.71
N ALA A 167 -1.86 -4.19 -12.82
CA ALA A 167 -1.25 -4.65 -14.06
C ALA A 167 -2.30 -4.93 -15.16
N PRO A 168 -1.95 -4.73 -16.45
CA PRO A 168 -2.86 -4.98 -17.57
C PRO A 168 -3.42 -6.42 -17.60
N ALA A 169 -2.69 -7.39 -17.05
CA ALA A 169 -3.14 -8.76 -16.93
C ALA A 169 -4.44 -8.91 -16.11
N PHE A 170 -4.72 -7.97 -15.22
CA PHE A 170 -5.94 -7.92 -14.40
C PHE A 170 -6.94 -6.87 -14.87
N ALA A 171 -6.81 -6.37 -16.10
CA ALA A 171 -7.68 -5.30 -16.62
C ALA A 171 -9.10 -5.79 -16.90
N ALA A 172 -9.28 -7.08 -17.15
CA ALA A 172 -10.58 -7.69 -17.44
C ALA A 172 -10.67 -9.09 -16.83
N GLY A 173 -11.88 -9.48 -16.42
CA GLY A 173 -12.17 -10.83 -15.93
C GLY A 173 -11.75 -11.10 -14.50
N GLU A 174 -11.45 -12.34 -14.26
CA GLU A 174 -11.06 -12.89 -12.95
C GLU A 174 -9.69 -13.54 -13.06
N ALA A 175 -8.91 -13.44 -11.99
CA ALA A 175 -7.62 -14.09 -11.89
C ALA A 175 -7.45 -14.79 -10.55
N TRP A 176 -6.77 -15.93 -10.57
CA TRP A 176 -6.38 -16.70 -9.41
C TRP A 176 -4.88 -16.95 -9.46
N ALA A 177 -4.15 -16.45 -8.49
CA ALA A 177 -2.70 -16.54 -8.49
C ALA A 177 -2.12 -16.57 -7.07
N PRO A 178 -1.02 -17.31 -6.85
CA PRO A 178 -0.29 -17.24 -5.60
C PRO A 178 0.43 -15.90 -5.47
N VAL A 179 0.43 -15.33 -4.28
CA VAL A 179 1.14 -14.10 -3.91
C VAL A 179 1.72 -14.23 -2.52
N CYS A 180 2.97 -13.88 -2.34
CA CYS A 180 3.57 -13.78 -1.01
C CYS A 180 3.50 -12.34 -0.51
N LEU A 181 3.18 -12.16 0.76
CA LEU A 181 3.20 -10.88 1.47
C LEU A 181 4.45 -10.81 2.33
N PRO A 182 5.53 -10.14 1.88
CA PRO A 182 6.85 -10.25 2.48
C PRO A 182 6.97 -9.75 3.93
N ARG A 183 6.11 -8.83 4.33
CA ARG A 183 6.06 -8.30 5.70
C ARG A 183 5.15 -9.12 6.60
N PHE A 184 4.09 -9.68 6.02
CA PHE A 184 3.13 -10.52 6.74
C PHE A 184 3.68 -11.93 6.95
N ASN A 185 4.02 -12.63 5.87
CA ASN A 185 4.65 -13.96 5.89
C ASN A 185 5.56 -14.14 4.68
N PRO A 186 6.88 -13.90 4.81
CA PRO A 186 7.81 -13.95 3.69
C PRO A 186 8.09 -15.35 3.16
N ASP A 187 7.67 -16.41 3.85
CA ASP A 187 8.02 -17.79 3.55
C ASP A 187 6.86 -18.62 2.97
N GLY A 188 5.64 -18.06 2.95
CA GLY A 188 4.42 -18.70 2.44
C GLY A 188 3.68 -17.88 1.39
N PHE A 189 2.81 -18.56 0.64
CA PHE A 189 1.91 -17.93 -0.32
C PHE A 189 0.51 -17.84 0.24
N PHE A 190 -0.17 -16.74 -0.10
CA PHE A 190 -1.61 -16.64 -0.17
C PHE A 190 -2.07 -16.94 -1.59
N TYR A 191 -3.30 -17.35 -1.74
CA TYR A 191 -3.98 -17.47 -3.02
C TYR A 191 -4.89 -16.25 -3.18
N ALA A 192 -4.61 -15.45 -4.19
CA ALA A 192 -5.30 -14.21 -4.45
C ALA A 192 -6.32 -14.41 -5.58
N TYR A 193 -7.59 -14.18 -5.26
CA TYR A 193 -8.64 -13.98 -6.23
C TYR A 193 -8.75 -12.48 -6.53
N VAL A 194 -8.58 -12.12 -7.78
CA VAL A 194 -8.63 -10.74 -8.26
C VAL A 194 -9.75 -10.62 -9.29
N ALA A 195 -10.67 -9.67 -9.07
CA ALA A 195 -11.73 -9.40 -10.05
C ALA A 195 -11.94 -7.90 -10.23
N ARG A 196 -12.18 -7.48 -11.46
CA ARG A 196 -12.73 -6.16 -11.77
C ARG A 196 -14.24 -6.23 -11.69
N LEU A 197 -14.85 -5.27 -11.01
CA LEU A 197 -16.29 -5.20 -10.84
C LEU A 197 -16.87 -4.25 -11.89
N ASP A 198 -17.73 -4.79 -12.76
CA ASP A 198 -18.26 -4.09 -13.93
C ASP A 198 -17.17 -3.51 -14.86
N ALA A 199 -17.58 -2.59 -15.73
CA ALA A 199 -16.67 -1.80 -16.56
C ALA A 199 -15.91 -0.71 -15.81
N MET A 200 -16.01 -0.70 -14.47
CA MET A 200 -15.39 0.29 -13.61
C MET A 200 -13.98 -0.13 -13.18
N PRO A 201 -13.08 0.81 -12.90
CA PRO A 201 -11.74 0.50 -12.40
C PRO A 201 -11.72 0.04 -10.92
N VAL A 202 -12.86 -0.47 -10.43
CA VAL A 202 -12.98 -1.04 -9.07
C VAL A 202 -12.46 -2.47 -9.09
N CYS A 203 -11.56 -2.77 -8.19
CA CYS A 203 -10.95 -4.08 -8.02
C CYS A 203 -11.33 -4.69 -6.68
N LEU A 204 -11.86 -5.90 -6.70
CA LEU A 204 -12.00 -6.76 -5.54
C LEU A 204 -10.82 -7.72 -5.49
N LEU A 205 -10.17 -7.79 -4.32
CA LEU A 205 -9.08 -8.71 -4.03
C LEU A 205 -9.44 -9.50 -2.78
N LEU A 206 -9.49 -10.82 -2.91
CA LEU A 206 -9.72 -11.77 -1.82
C LEU A 206 -8.48 -12.64 -1.66
N LEU A 207 -7.92 -12.70 -0.45
CA LEU A 207 -6.71 -13.46 -0.14
C LEU A 207 -7.07 -14.59 0.83
N GLY A 208 -6.78 -15.81 0.43
CA GLY A 208 -7.03 -17.01 1.23
C GLY A 208 -5.79 -17.89 1.32
N THR A 209 -5.85 -18.87 2.21
CA THR A 209 -4.80 -19.87 2.42
C THR A 209 -5.09 -21.19 1.70
N ASP A 210 -6.33 -21.40 1.25
CA ASP A 210 -6.77 -22.61 0.57
C ASP A 210 -6.61 -22.46 -0.96
N PRO A 211 -5.80 -23.31 -1.63
CA PRO A 211 -5.62 -23.28 -3.06
C PRO A 211 -6.87 -23.65 -3.86
N GLU A 212 -7.81 -24.37 -3.26
CA GLU A 212 -9.02 -24.88 -3.93
C GLU A 212 -10.23 -23.92 -3.80
N ALA A 213 -10.09 -22.82 -3.05
CA ALA A 213 -11.21 -21.91 -2.71
C ALA A 213 -11.66 -20.98 -3.87
N PHE A 214 -11.22 -21.19 -5.11
CA PHE A 214 -11.56 -20.33 -6.24
C PHE A 214 -13.06 -20.10 -6.42
N HIS A 215 -13.86 -21.16 -6.40
CA HIS A 215 -15.31 -21.08 -6.63
C HIS A 215 -16.05 -20.37 -5.48
N ASP A 216 -15.59 -20.55 -4.25
CA ASP A 216 -16.13 -19.85 -3.08
C ASP A 216 -15.79 -18.35 -3.15
N MET A 217 -14.57 -18.02 -3.57
CA MET A 217 -14.17 -16.62 -3.81
C MET A 217 -14.97 -15.98 -4.96
N ALA A 218 -15.23 -16.71 -6.04
CA ALA A 218 -16.10 -16.25 -7.13
C ALA A 218 -17.55 -16.02 -6.66
N THR A 219 -18.03 -16.82 -5.71
CA THR A 219 -19.35 -16.61 -5.07
C THR A 219 -19.33 -15.34 -4.21
N CYS A 220 -18.27 -15.10 -3.46
CA CYS A 220 -18.07 -13.85 -2.71
C CYS A 220 -18.06 -12.62 -3.66
N ARG A 221 -17.39 -12.72 -4.82
CA ARG A 221 -17.42 -11.65 -5.83
C ARG A 221 -18.84 -11.29 -6.22
N ARG A 222 -19.67 -12.29 -6.62
CA ARG A 222 -21.06 -12.06 -7.03
C ARG A 222 -21.86 -11.35 -5.93
N LEU A 223 -21.73 -11.82 -4.69
CA LEU A 223 -22.37 -11.20 -3.53
C LEU A 223 -21.97 -9.74 -3.34
N VAL A 224 -20.69 -9.40 -3.50
CA VAL A 224 -20.20 -8.02 -3.38
C VAL A 224 -20.73 -7.17 -4.52
N GLU A 225 -20.70 -7.66 -5.75
CA GLU A 225 -21.14 -6.95 -6.96
C GLU A 225 -22.65 -6.63 -6.89
N GLU A 226 -23.50 -7.61 -6.60
CA GLU A 226 -24.94 -7.43 -6.40
C GLU A 226 -25.24 -6.44 -5.26
N GLY A 227 -24.51 -6.56 -4.15
CA GLY A 227 -24.63 -5.63 -3.02
C GLY A 227 -24.22 -4.21 -3.39
N MET A 228 -23.18 -4.02 -4.18
CA MET A 228 -22.73 -2.71 -4.64
C MET A 228 -23.75 -2.07 -5.61
N HIS A 229 -24.35 -2.87 -6.48
CA HIS A 229 -25.46 -2.39 -7.33
C HIS A 229 -26.66 -1.93 -6.50
N THR A 230 -27.09 -2.74 -5.54
CA THR A 230 -28.21 -2.44 -4.65
C THR A 230 -27.98 -1.15 -3.83
N LEU A 231 -26.75 -0.91 -3.40
CA LEU A 231 -26.35 0.30 -2.67
C LEU A 231 -26.15 1.52 -3.58
N GLY A 232 -26.20 1.38 -4.91
CA GLY A 232 -25.80 2.44 -5.84
C GLY A 232 -24.32 2.84 -5.71
N ALA A 233 -23.51 1.98 -5.09
CA ALA A 233 -22.11 2.27 -4.78
C ALA A 233 -21.26 2.43 -6.05
N MET A 234 -21.58 1.70 -7.11
CA MET A 234 -20.89 1.80 -8.40
C MET A 234 -20.96 3.21 -8.97
N ARG A 235 -22.15 3.80 -8.95
CA ARG A 235 -22.36 5.19 -9.39
C ARG A 235 -21.59 6.17 -8.52
N ALA A 236 -21.67 6.05 -7.20
CA ALA A 236 -20.99 6.95 -6.26
C ALA A 236 -19.46 6.86 -6.38
N LEU A 237 -18.92 5.66 -6.59
CA LEU A 237 -17.49 5.46 -6.84
C LEU A 237 -17.09 6.02 -8.22
N GLY A 238 -17.95 5.87 -9.24
CA GLY A 238 -17.73 6.42 -10.58
C GLY A 238 -17.74 7.95 -10.60
N GLU A 239 -18.70 8.58 -9.92
CA GLU A 239 -18.76 10.03 -9.76
C GLU A 239 -17.52 10.55 -9.03
N ALA A 240 -17.10 9.86 -7.96
CA ALA A 240 -15.88 10.20 -7.23
C ALA A 240 -14.61 9.98 -8.10
N ALA A 241 -14.63 9.03 -9.04
CA ALA A 241 -13.53 8.79 -9.98
C ALA A 241 -13.45 9.85 -11.08
N SER A 242 -14.59 10.41 -11.50
CA SER A 242 -14.69 11.35 -12.62
C SER A 242 -14.15 12.76 -12.33
N PHE A 243 -13.92 13.09 -11.05
CA PHE A 243 -13.33 14.39 -10.66
C PHE A 243 -11.84 14.53 -11.01
N SER A 244 -11.20 13.48 -11.49
CA SER A 244 -9.79 13.51 -11.91
C SER A 244 -9.70 13.66 -13.42
N ASN A 245 -9.49 14.87 -13.92
CA ASN A 245 -9.11 15.16 -15.31
C ASN A 245 -7.66 14.74 -15.64
N ALA A 246 -7.03 13.92 -14.80
CA ALA A 246 -5.69 13.41 -15.04
C ALA A 246 -5.75 12.14 -15.90
N PRO A 247 -4.86 11.97 -16.88
CA PRO A 247 -4.84 10.79 -17.76
C PRO A 247 -4.55 9.45 -17.07
N SER A 248 -4.25 9.45 -15.77
CA SER A 248 -4.18 8.25 -14.92
C SER A 248 -5.53 7.99 -14.24
N ALA A 249 -6.49 7.71 -15.07
CA ALA A 249 -7.91 7.55 -14.84
C ALA A 249 -8.32 6.88 -13.52
N GLY A 250 -9.27 7.47 -12.84
CA GLY A 250 -10.34 6.77 -12.17
C GLY A 250 -10.28 6.65 -10.65
N ALA A 251 -9.40 7.37 -9.93
CA ALA A 251 -9.48 7.39 -8.47
C ALA A 251 -10.14 8.67 -7.95
N PRO A 252 -11.08 8.58 -6.99
CA PRO A 252 -11.65 9.73 -6.33
C PRO A 252 -10.58 10.63 -5.73
N ALA A 253 -10.66 11.90 -6.05
CA ALA A 253 -9.64 12.88 -5.71
C ALA A 253 -10.27 14.12 -5.10
N TYR A 254 -9.46 14.96 -4.50
CA TYR A 254 -9.84 16.30 -4.10
C TYR A 254 -8.72 17.29 -4.41
N SER A 255 -9.11 18.50 -4.75
CA SER A 255 -8.21 19.62 -5.00
C SER A 255 -7.68 20.21 -3.69
N VAL A 256 -6.49 20.77 -3.72
CA VAL A 256 -5.97 21.58 -2.60
C VAL A 256 -6.87 22.76 -2.27
N GLN A 257 -7.64 23.24 -3.24
CA GLN A 257 -8.60 24.35 -3.06
C GLN A 257 -9.74 23.96 -2.11
N ALA A 258 -10.09 22.69 -1.97
CA ALA A 258 -11.09 22.20 -1.02
C ALA A 258 -10.74 22.56 0.44
N VAL A 259 -9.47 22.72 0.76
CA VAL A 259 -9.00 23.18 2.09
C VAL A 259 -9.32 24.66 2.32
N GLY A 260 -9.41 25.44 1.24
CA GLY A 260 -9.68 26.87 1.29
C GLY A 260 -8.59 27.70 1.98
N ALA A 261 -7.35 27.20 2.05
CA ALA A 261 -6.23 27.89 2.69
C ALA A 261 -5.37 28.61 1.62
N PRO A 262 -5.39 29.95 1.56
CA PRO A 262 -4.62 30.69 0.58
C PRO A 262 -3.12 30.41 0.70
N GLY A 263 -2.46 30.21 -0.43
CA GLY A 263 -1.02 29.92 -0.47
C GLY A 263 -0.63 28.47 -0.24
N LEU A 264 -1.58 27.59 0.14
CA LEU A 264 -1.35 26.14 0.15
C LEU A 264 -1.33 25.61 -1.30
N ARG A 265 -0.31 24.87 -1.66
CA ARG A 265 -0.16 24.27 -2.99
C ARG A 265 -0.29 22.75 -3.00
N HIS A 266 0.22 22.10 -1.95
CA HIS A 266 0.15 20.64 -1.78
C HIS A 266 0.45 20.26 -0.34
N PHE A 267 0.02 19.04 0.08
CA PHE A 267 0.39 18.50 1.38
C PHE A 267 0.33 16.97 1.39
N LEU A 268 1.05 16.38 2.32
CA LEU A 268 0.92 14.99 2.75
C LEU A 268 0.56 14.98 4.23
N TYR A 269 -0.48 14.28 4.61
CA TYR A 269 -0.92 14.18 6.01
C TYR A 269 -1.16 12.73 6.39
N LYS A 270 -0.50 12.28 7.46
CA LYS A 270 -0.66 10.95 8.06
C LYS A 270 -1.10 11.10 9.52
N PRO A 271 -2.28 10.57 9.91
CA PRO A 271 -2.66 10.50 11.32
C PRO A 271 -1.80 9.46 12.04
N LEU A 272 -1.33 9.79 13.24
CA LEU A 272 -0.58 8.90 14.13
C LEU A 272 -1.37 8.56 15.39
N ASP A 273 -2.39 9.37 15.72
CA ASP A 273 -3.29 9.17 16.86
C ASP A 273 -4.38 8.15 16.51
N ILE A 274 -3.96 6.92 16.28
CA ILE A 274 -4.84 5.79 16.00
C ILE A 274 -4.82 4.90 17.23
N PRO A 275 -5.96 4.69 17.93
CA PRO A 275 -6.01 3.82 19.08
C PRO A 275 -5.50 2.41 18.76
N ASP A 276 -4.52 1.91 19.51
CA ASP A 276 -3.87 0.61 19.27
C ASP A 276 -4.85 -0.57 19.25
N HIS A 277 -5.95 -0.49 20.02
CA HIS A 277 -6.98 -1.51 20.06
C HIS A 277 -7.75 -1.67 18.75
N HIS A 278 -7.71 -0.67 17.85
CA HIS A 278 -8.33 -0.79 16.52
C HIS A 278 -7.40 -1.43 15.49
N ARG A 279 -6.10 -1.54 15.78
CA ARG A 279 -5.07 -2.12 14.87
C ARG A 279 -5.26 -1.66 13.43
N GLN A 280 -5.42 -0.36 13.23
CA GLN A 280 -5.66 0.20 11.93
C GLN A 280 -4.40 0.20 11.07
N LEU A 281 -4.60 -0.03 9.78
CA LEU A 281 -3.56 0.15 8.78
C LEU A 281 -3.13 1.62 8.75
N PRO A 282 -1.83 1.95 8.78
CA PRO A 282 -1.34 3.29 8.57
C PRO A 282 -1.82 3.86 7.23
N GLN A 283 -2.43 5.04 7.28
CA GLN A 283 -3.07 5.70 6.14
C GLN A 283 -2.56 7.12 6.01
N PHE A 284 -2.60 7.65 4.80
CA PHE A 284 -2.33 9.06 4.54
C PHE A 284 -3.32 9.64 3.54
N THR A 285 -3.39 10.96 3.48
CA THR A 285 -4.15 11.71 2.48
C THR A 285 -3.29 12.78 1.84
N SER A 286 -3.57 13.06 0.58
CA SER A 286 -2.93 14.07 -0.24
C SER A 286 -3.93 14.58 -1.28
N PRO A 287 -3.98 15.89 -1.58
CA PRO A 287 -4.74 16.38 -2.72
C PRO A 287 -4.12 15.90 -4.04
N GLU A 288 -4.85 16.05 -5.13
CA GLU A 288 -4.26 15.86 -6.45
C GLU A 288 -3.22 16.94 -6.75
N LEU A 289 -2.21 16.55 -7.52
CA LEU A 289 -1.16 17.45 -7.94
C LEU A 289 -1.67 18.38 -9.05
N GLU A 290 -1.82 19.65 -8.72
CA GLU A 290 -2.19 20.72 -9.64
C GLU A 290 -0.96 21.43 -10.21
N ALA A 291 -1.13 22.25 -11.21
CA ALA A 291 -0.04 23.04 -11.77
C ALA A 291 0.66 23.88 -10.67
N PRO A 292 2.00 23.93 -10.68
CA PRO A 292 2.92 23.39 -11.67
C PRO A 292 3.27 21.90 -11.48
N TYR A 293 2.94 21.27 -10.35
CA TYR A 293 3.37 19.93 -9.95
C TYR A 293 2.66 18.79 -10.70
N SER A 294 1.71 19.09 -11.58
CA SER A 294 1.16 18.14 -12.55
C SER A 294 2.16 17.72 -13.62
N ARG A 295 3.21 18.54 -13.86
CA ARG A 295 4.32 18.20 -14.76
C ARG A 295 5.28 17.25 -14.06
N GLU A 296 5.83 16.30 -14.80
CA GLU A 296 6.69 15.23 -14.24
C GLU A 296 7.91 15.77 -13.50
N GLU A 297 8.65 16.70 -14.13
CA GLU A 297 9.85 17.31 -13.55
C GLU A 297 9.56 18.05 -12.22
N GLU A 298 8.47 18.82 -12.17
CA GLU A 298 8.07 19.56 -10.98
C GLU A 298 7.52 18.63 -9.89
N ARG A 299 6.83 17.55 -10.28
CA ARG A 299 6.39 16.49 -9.37
C ARG A 299 7.58 15.81 -8.71
N GLN A 300 8.55 15.37 -9.51
CA GLN A 300 9.77 14.73 -9.01
C GLN A 300 10.55 15.67 -8.08
N ARG A 301 10.68 16.92 -8.45
CA ARG A 301 11.34 17.95 -7.63
C ARG A 301 10.63 18.12 -6.27
N LEU A 302 9.29 18.18 -6.26
CA LEU A 302 8.52 18.27 -5.02
C LEU A 302 8.69 17.01 -4.15
N SER A 303 8.69 15.85 -4.77
CA SER A 303 8.97 14.57 -4.11
C SER A 303 10.34 14.58 -3.43
N ASP A 304 11.39 14.99 -4.13
CA ASP A 304 12.75 15.10 -3.58
C ASP A 304 12.82 16.07 -2.39
N LEU A 305 12.07 17.16 -2.45
CA LEU A 305 12.00 18.13 -1.33
C LEU A 305 11.34 17.48 -0.10
N TYR A 306 10.23 16.74 -0.27
CA TYR A 306 9.59 16.03 0.83
C TYR A 306 10.50 14.95 1.42
N HIS A 307 11.19 14.19 0.60
CA HIS A 307 12.15 13.19 1.06
C HIS A 307 13.31 13.81 1.85
N ARG A 308 13.83 14.97 1.42
CA ARG A 308 14.86 15.70 2.17
C ARG A 308 14.35 16.18 3.54
N LEU A 309 13.13 16.69 3.59
CA LEU A 309 12.50 17.09 4.86
C LEU A 309 12.29 15.89 5.78
N HIS A 310 11.79 14.79 5.26
CA HIS A 310 11.60 13.54 5.99
C HIS A 310 12.92 13.01 6.56
N ALA A 311 13.97 12.93 5.75
CA ALA A 311 15.29 12.49 6.19
C ALA A 311 15.86 13.37 7.32
N ARG A 312 15.57 14.67 7.31
CA ARG A 312 15.99 15.60 8.37
C ARG A 312 15.13 15.47 9.63
N LEU A 313 13.81 15.27 9.50
CA LEU A 313 12.91 15.06 10.65
C LEU A 313 13.22 13.76 11.38
N HIS A 314 13.46 12.69 10.62
CA HIS A 314 13.71 11.34 11.15
C HIS A 314 15.20 10.99 11.23
N SER A 315 16.08 12.00 11.28
CA SER A 315 17.52 11.78 11.44
C SER A 315 17.81 11.07 12.77
N SER A 316 18.54 9.96 12.71
CA SER A 316 18.92 9.18 13.91
C SER A 316 19.83 9.96 14.87
N SER A 317 20.65 10.87 14.33
CA SER A 317 21.61 11.67 15.12
C SER A 317 20.95 12.90 15.76
N ARG A 318 20.00 13.53 15.09
CA ARG A 318 19.33 14.75 15.54
C ARG A 318 17.90 14.83 15.00
N PRO A 319 16.94 14.10 15.57
CA PRO A 319 15.56 14.14 15.13
C PRO A 319 14.96 15.54 15.37
N LEU A 320 14.28 16.08 14.38
CA LEU A 320 13.57 17.35 14.47
C LEU A 320 12.06 17.07 14.50
N ARG A 321 11.31 17.98 15.11
CA ARG A 321 9.83 17.89 15.14
C ARG A 321 9.17 18.85 14.17
N LEU A 322 9.83 19.96 13.86
CA LEU A 322 9.32 20.99 12.97
C LEU A 322 10.47 21.52 12.11
N ILE A 323 10.22 21.60 10.82
CA ILE A 323 11.11 22.23 9.85
C ILE A 323 10.31 23.28 9.07
N TYR A 324 10.82 24.49 8.98
CA TYR A 324 10.39 25.51 8.07
C TYR A 324 11.55 25.80 7.11
N HIS A 325 11.32 25.62 5.82
CA HIS A 325 12.35 25.76 4.82
C HIS A 325 11.84 26.60 3.64
N VAL A 326 12.58 27.63 3.32
CA VAL A 326 12.30 28.47 2.13
C VAL A 326 13.19 27.97 1.00
N ALA A 327 12.58 27.47 -0.04
CA ALA A 327 13.22 27.10 -1.30
C ALA A 327 13.00 28.22 -2.33
N GLU A 328 13.64 28.11 -3.48
CA GLU A 328 13.58 29.13 -4.54
C GLU A 328 12.13 29.37 -5.03
N ARG A 329 11.36 28.31 -5.20
CA ARG A 329 10.03 28.34 -5.83
C ARG A 329 8.88 28.09 -4.87
N GLU A 330 9.15 27.58 -3.67
CA GLU A 330 8.15 27.29 -2.64
C GLU A 330 8.69 27.44 -1.23
N THR A 331 7.79 27.63 -0.30
CA THR A 331 8.04 27.49 1.12
C THR A 331 7.50 26.15 1.60
N LEU A 332 8.30 25.43 2.36
CA LEU A 332 7.97 24.10 2.88
C LEU A 332 7.88 24.13 4.40
N LEU A 333 6.88 23.46 4.95
CA LEU A 333 6.78 23.21 6.38
C LEU A 333 6.51 21.72 6.59
N ALA A 334 7.34 21.10 7.42
CA ALA A 334 7.14 19.72 7.84
C ALA A 334 7.04 19.65 9.36
N TRP A 335 6.03 18.92 9.86
CA TRP A 335 5.71 18.89 11.28
C TRP A 335 5.30 17.50 11.73
N VAL A 336 6.02 16.93 12.71
CA VAL A 336 5.72 15.63 13.32
C VAL A 336 5.38 15.83 14.78
N THR A 337 4.25 15.28 15.20
CA THR A 337 3.76 15.27 16.58
C THR A 337 3.41 13.82 16.98
N SER A 338 2.92 13.62 18.20
CA SER A 338 2.35 12.32 18.60
C SER A 338 1.03 11.99 17.86
N LYS A 339 0.36 12.99 17.25
CA LYS A 339 -0.96 12.84 16.64
C LYS A 339 -0.94 12.76 15.11
N PHE A 340 0.06 13.35 14.49
CA PHE A 340 0.16 13.40 13.04
C PHE A 340 1.57 13.66 12.55
N GLU A 341 1.79 13.30 11.30
CA GLU A 341 2.93 13.66 10.48
C GLU A 341 2.43 14.43 9.26
N LEU A 342 2.97 15.63 9.02
CA LEU A 342 2.52 16.57 8.02
C LEU A 342 3.69 17.15 7.24
N TYR A 343 3.56 17.18 5.92
CA TYR A 343 4.41 17.90 4.99
C TYR A 343 3.56 18.83 4.15
N THR A 344 3.93 20.11 4.05
CA THR A 344 3.20 21.10 3.25
C THR A 344 4.11 21.82 2.29
N CYS A 345 3.59 22.05 1.10
CA CYS A 345 4.15 22.93 0.08
C CYS A 345 3.28 24.18 -0.02
N LEU A 346 3.90 25.33 0.17
CA LEU A 346 3.26 26.64 0.21
C LEU A 346 3.84 27.54 -0.88
N SER A 347 3.10 28.57 -1.24
CA SER A 347 3.61 29.65 -2.09
C SER A 347 4.88 30.25 -1.49
N PRO A 348 5.89 30.62 -2.30
CA PRO A 348 7.11 31.27 -1.82
C PRO A 348 6.85 32.61 -1.11
N LEU A 349 5.71 33.24 -1.38
CA LEU A 349 5.29 34.50 -0.77
C LEU A 349 4.72 34.34 0.66
N VAL A 350 4.54 33.10 1.12
CA VAL A 350 3.98 32.84 2.45
C VAL A 350 5.06 33.04 3.51
N THR A 351 4.85 34.00 4.38
CA THR A 351 5.71 34.24 5.55
C THR A 351 5.61 33.12 6.56
N LYS A 352 6.55 33.05 7.53
CA LYS A 352 6.53 32.06 8.60
C LYS A 352 5.24 32.12 9.42
N ALA A 353 4.74 33.32 9.74
CA ALA A 353 3.47 33.49 10.47
C ALA A 353 2.28 33.02 9.58
N GLY A 354 2.30 33.39 8.29
CA GLY A 354 1.30 32.92 7.32
C GLY A 354 1.28 31.40 7.17
N ALA A 355 2.45 30.74 7.17
CA ALA A 355 2.55 29.29 7.10
C ALA A 355 1.86 28.60 8.27
N ILE A 356 2.01 29.14 9.49
CA ILE A 356 1.32 28.62 10.70
C ILE A 356 -0.20 28.75 10.55
N LEU A 357 -0.68 29.88 10.04
CA LEU A 357 -2.13 30.08 9.79
C LEU A 357 -2.68 29.10 8.77
N VAL A 358 -1.97 28.91 7.64
CA VAL A 358 -2.33 27.95 6.60
C VAL A 358 -2.38 26.53 7.16
N VAL A 359 -1.35 26.11 7.90
CA VAL A 359 -1.30 24.77 8.52
C VAL A 359 -2.41 24.59 9.56
N THR A 360 -2.68 25.60 10.38
CA THR A 360 -3.78 25.54 11.35
C THR A 360 -5.14 25.34 10.64
N LYS A 361 -5.37 26.05 9.53
CA LYS A 361 -6.59 25.88 8.72
C LYS A 361 -6.67 24.51 8.09
N LEU A 362 -5.54 24.00 7.54
CA LEU A 362 -5.43 22.64 7.00
C LEU A 362 -5.76 21.59 8.07
N LEU A 363 -5.20 21.67 9.25
CA LEU A 363 -5.45 20.69 10.32
C LEU A 363 -6.93 20.69 10.77
N ARG A 364 -7.56 21.85 10.84
CA ARG A 364 -9.00 21.97 11.12
C ARG A 364 -9.84 21.32 10.01
N TRP A 365 -9.48 21.55 8.75
CA TRP A 365 -10.14 20.94 7.61
C TRP A 365 -9.99 19.41 7.61
N VAL A 366 -8.76 18.89 7.81
CA VAL A 366 -8.54 17.45 7.90
C VAL A 366 -9.36 16.83 9.03
N LYS A 367 -9.40 17.47 10.19
CA LYS A 367 -10.20 16.98 11.33
C LYS A 367 -11.70 16.96 11.03
N LYS A 368 -12.21 17.94 10.28
CA LYS A 368 -13.61 17.97 9.82
C LYS A 368 -13.93 16.86 8.83
N GLU A 369 -13.01 16.59 7.90
CA GLU A 369 -13.17 15.62 6.83
C GLU A 369 -12.64 14.21 7.20
N GLU A 370 -12.22 13.98 8.44
CA GLU A 370 -11.49 12.79 8.88
C GLU A 370 -12.22 11.49 8.53
N ASP A 371 -13.53 11.42 8.75
CA ASP A 371 -14.34 10.24 8.45
C ASP A 371 -14.45 9.96 6.93
N ARG A 372 -14.31 11.00 6.10
CA ARG A 372 -14.30 10.87 4.64
C ARG A 372 -12.93 10.47 4.11
N LEU A 373 -11.86 10.99 4.70
CA LEU A 373 -10.48 10.82 4.25
C LEU A 373 -9.88 9.48 4.67
N PHE A 374 -10.31 8.92 5.81
CA PHE A 374 -9.67 7.75 6.42
C PHE A 374 -10.67 6.65 6.76
N ILE A 375 -10.18 5.42 6.79
CA ILE A 375 -10.89 4.27 7.32
C ILE A 375 -10.62 4.23 8.83
N ARG A 376 -11.55 4.65 9.65
CA ARG A 376 -11.38 4.70 11.11
C ARG A 376 -11.69 3.38 11.80
N TYR A 377 -12.63 2.62 11.25
CA TYR A 377 -13.12 1.37 11.83
C TYR A 377 -13.15 0.29 10.75
N PRO A 378 -11.99 -0.35 10.43
CA PRO A 378 -11.96 -1.40 9.43
C PRO A 378 -12.87 -2.55 9.88
N PRO A 379 -13.71 -3.07 8.99
CA PRO A 379 -14.58 -4.19 9.30
C PRO A 379 -13.78 -5.45 9.58
N LYS A 380 -14.25 -6.24 10.58
CA LYS A 380 -13.69 -7.52 10.95
C LYS A 380 -14.76 -8.59 10.77
N TYR A 381 -14.39 -9.76 10.32
CA TYR A 381 -15.26 -10.92 10.25
C TYR A 381 -14.66 -12.07 11.07
N SER A 382 -15.50 -13.05 11.43
CA SER A 382 -15.07 -14.32 12.02
C SER A 382 -15.49 -15.41 11.04
N THR A 383 -14.56 -16.22 10.60
CA THR A 383 -14.88 -17.46 9.92
C THR A 383 -15.62 -18.36 10.92
N PRO A 384 -16.73 -19.03 10.54
CA PRO A 384 -17.30 -20.08 11.36
C PRO A 384 -16.19 -21.10 11.67
N PRO A 385 -16.14 -21.67 12.88
CA PRO A 385 -15.22 -22.76 13.14
C PRO A 385 -15.45 -23.83 12.07
N ALA A 386 -14.37 -24.39 11.52
CA ALA A 386 -14.46 -25.50 10.58
C ALA A 386 -15.35 -26.56 11.24
N ALA A 387 -16.34 -27.06 10.51
CA ALA A 387 -17.18 -28.15 11.01
C ALA A 387 -16.23 -29.26 11.47
N PRO A 388 -16.45 -29.87 12.67
CA PRO A 388 -15.61 -30.94 13.14
C PRO A 388 -15.57 -32.00 12.03
N ALA A 389 -14.37 -32.36 11.59
CA ALA A 389 -14.19 -33.42 10.62
C ALA A 389 -15.02 -34.61 11.11
N ALA A 390 -15.99 -35.07 10.29
CA ALA A 390 -16.78 -36.21 10.61
C ALA A 390 -15.81 -37.32 10.97
N SER A 391 -15.84 -37.76 12.22
CA SER A 391 -15.05 -38.88 12.68
C SER A 391 -15.48 -40.08 11.85
N THR A 392 -14.68 -40.41 10.85
CA THR A 392 -14.77 -41.73 10.21
C THR A 392 -14.25 -42.72 11.22
N ASP A 393 -15.18 -43.27 12.02
CA ASP A 393 -14.97 -44.51 12.72
C ASP A 393 -14.67 -45.59 11.68
N GLN A 394 -13.39 -45.78 11.39
CA GLN A 394 -12.93 -47.01 10.78
C GLN A 394 -12.79 -48.05 11.91
N PRO A 395 -13.48 -49.18 11.80
CA PRO A 395 -13.28 -50.25 12.75
C PRO A 395 -11.85 -50.77 12.65
N SER A 396 -11.13 -50.73 13.76
CA SER A 396 -9.81 -51.30 13.92
C SER A 396 -9.82 -52.80 13.59
N HIS A 397 -9.34 -53.17 12.41
CA HIS A 397 -8.92 -54.53 12.15
C HIS A 397 -7.55 -54.77 12.78
N ASN A 398 -7.58 -55.31 13.99
CA ASN A 398 -6.48 -56.06 14.56
C ASN A 398 -6.20 -57.31 13.70
N GLY A 399 -5.16 -57.24 12.90
CA GLY A 399 -4.60 -58.40 12.19
C GLY A 399 -3.18 -58.64 12.67
N LEU A 400 -3.04 -59.53 13.62
CA LEU A 400 -1.77 -60.16 13.96
C LEU A 400 -1.17 -60.87 12.74
N PHE A 401 0.07 -60.51 12.41
CA PHE A 401 0.98 -61.45 11.69
C PHE A 401 2.30 -61.50 12.42
N THR A 402 2.49 -62.62 13.09
CA THR A 402 3.77 -63.14 13.59
C THR A 402 4.42 -63.95 12.48
N GLY A 403 5.68 -63.67 12.20
CA GLY A 403 6.84 -64.41 11.74
C GLY A 403 6.80 -65.30 10.50
N PRO A 404 7.91 -65.91 10.05
CA PRO A 404 9.21 -66.07 10.72
C PRO A 404 10.32 -65.20 10.21
#